data_ef8ee1a6c9fa5364aedfb9a205eb7840
#
_entry.id   ef8ee1a6c9fa5364aedfb9a205eb7840
#
_cell.length_a   1.000
_cell.length_b   1.000
_cell.length_c   1.000
_cell.angle_alpha   90.00
_cell.angle_beta   90.00
_cell.angle_gamma   90.00
#
_symmetry.space_group_name_H-M   'P 1'
#
loop_
_entity.id
_entity.type
_entity.pdbx_description
1 polymer ?
#
loop_
_entity_poly.entity_id
_entity_poly.type
_entity_poly.pdbx_seq_one_letter_code
_entity_poly.pdbx_strand_id
1 'polypeptide(L)'
;MTNMEPLDALFDDGPPAEAPIAPQPPDGALRDLAARLPRTMRLGTSTWNFPGWRGIIWSRGSGLTGLAENGLTAYSKNPLLRTVGLDRNFYRALTTAHFAHYAAQVPEDFRFIVKAPREVTDPYEREDRK
;
A
#
# COMPACT_ATOMS: atom_id res chain seq x y z
N MET A 1 -56.00 -13.10 -6.34
CA MET A 1 -55.08 -11.96 -6.60
C MET A 1 -53.70 -12.41 -6.26
N THR A 2 -52.96 -12.83 -7.23
CA THR A 2 -51.55 -13.19 -7.09
C THR A 2 -50.72 -11.91 -7.21
N ASN A 3 -50.11 -11.45 -6.09
CA ASN A 3 -49.09 -10.44 -6.13
C ASN A 3 -47.88 -11.06 -6.84
N MET A 4 -47.72 -10.74 -8.10
CA MET A 4 -46.43 -10.93 -8.77
C MET A 4 -45.50 -9.83 -8.25
N GLU A 5 -44.60 -10.21 -7.36
CA GLU A 5 -43.41 -9.40 -7.06
C GLU A 5 -42.67 -9.18 -8.38
N PRO A 6 -42.26 -7.97 -8.69
CA PRO A 6 -41.46 -7.72 -9.90
C PRO A 6 -40.17 -8.52 -9.83
N LEU A 7 -39.89 -9.31 -10.86
CA LEU A 7 -38.67 -10.09 -11.02
C LEU A 7 -37.36 -9.22 -10.97
N ASP A 8 -37.51 -7.93 -11.08
CA ASP A 8 -36.38 -6.96 -10.98
C ASP A 8 -35.77 -6.87 -9.59
N ALA A 9 -36.46 -7.33 -8.53
CA ALA A 9 -35.88 -7.34 -7.16
C ALA A 9 -34.87 -8.49 -6.95
N LEU A 10 -34.76 -9.43 -7.90
CA LEU A 10 -33.84 -10.56 -7.82
C LEU A 10 -32.45 -10.26 -8.45
N PHE A 11 -32.29 -9.12 -9.09
CA PHE A 11 -31.05 -8.71 -9.79
C PHE A 11 -30.62 -7.30 -9.42
N ASP A 12 -30.81 -6.91 -8.16
CA ASP A 12 -30.11 -5.75 -7.63
C ASP A 12 -28.66 -6.19 -7.31
N ASP A 13 -27.96 -6.59 -8.36
CA ASP A 13 -26.52 -6.66 -8.38
C ASP A 13 -26.01 -5.21 -8.43
N GLY A 14 -26.02 -4.54 -7.28
CA GLY A 14 -25.18 -3.38 -7.10
C GLY A 14 -23.78 -3.74 -7.59
N PRO A 15 -22.95 -2.79 -8.06
CA PRO A 15 -21.63 -3.12 -8.57
C PRO A 15 -20.94 -4.06 -7.58
N PRO A 16 -20.36 -5.18 -8.04
CA PRO A 16 -19.79 -6.19 -7.14
C PRO A 16 -18.85 -5.49 -6.17
N ALA A 17 -19.06 -5.72 -4.88
CA ALA A 17 -18.23 -5.15 -3.84
C ALA A 17 -16.78 -5.44 -4.21
N GLU A 18 -16.00 -4.38 -4.41
CA GLU A 18 -14.61 -4.52 -4.83
C GLU A 18 -13.87 -5.41 -3.82
N ALA A 19 -13.15 -6.42 -4.34
CA ALA A 19 -12.41 -7.33 -3.49
C ALA A 19 -11.43 -6.55 -2.61
N PRO A 20 -11.26 -6.91 -1.34
CA PRO A 20 -10.31 -6.23 -0.45
C PRO A 20 -8.88 -6.39 -0.94
N ILE A 21 -8.01 -5.45 -0.58
CA ILE A 21 -6.57 -5.57 -0.82
C ILE A 21 -6.05 -6.76 0.01
N ALA A 22 -5.51 -7.76 -0.68
CA ALA A 22 -5.03 -8.99 -0.06
C ALA A 22 -3.58 -9.28 -0.44
N PRO A 23 -2.73 -9.69 0.53
CA PRO A 23 -1.35 -10.02 0.24
C PRO A 23 -1.25 -11.33 -0.55
N GLN A 24 -0.18 -11.45 -1.36
CA GLN A 24 0.24 -12.73 -1.89
C GLN A 24 0.86 -13.55 -0.76
N PRO A 25 0.35 -14.76 -0.45
CA PRO A 25 0.98 -15.61 0.56
C PRO A 25 2.42 -15.94 0.18
N PRO A 26 3.40 -15.77 1.08
CA PRO A 26 4.79 -16.13 0.79
C PRO A 26 4.94 -17.64 0.71
N ASP A 27 5.68 -18.11 -0.29
CA ASP A 27 6.09 -19.51 -0.38
C ASP A 27 7.24 -19.85 0.60
N GLY A 28 7.60 -21.14 0.68
CA GLY A 28 8.66 -21.60 1.56
C GLY A 28 10.03 -21.02 1.21
N ALA A 29 10.35 -20.90 -0.08
CA ALA A 29 11.63 -20.38 -0.54
C ALA A 29 11.81 -18.90 -0.15
N LEU A 30 10.74 -18.10 -0.26
CA LEU A 30 10.75 -16.70 0.14
C LEU A 30 10.95 -16.54 1.66
N ARG A 31 10.27 -17.38 2.45
CA ARG A 31 10.44 -17.40 3.92
C ARG A 31 11.84 -17.78 4.33
N ASP A 32 12.41 -18.81 3.70
CA ASP A 32 13.77 -19.28 3.97
C ASP A 32 14.81 -18.22 3.61
N LEU A 33 14.62 -17.52 2.48
CA LEU A 33 15.47 -16.41 2.09
C LEU A 33 15.41 -15.29 3.13
N ALA A 34 14.22 -14.88 3.54
CA ALA A 34 14.03 -13.84 4.54
C ALA A 34 14.68 -14.20 5.89
N ALA A 35 14.58 -15.47 6.31
CA ALA A 35 15.18 -15.95 7.56
C ALA A 35 16.71 -15.93 7.55
N ARG A 36 17.34 -16.03 6.38
CA ARG A 36 18.80 -15.97 6.23
C ARG A 36 19.37 -14.56 6.17
N LEU A 37 18.53 -13.55 5.94
CA LEU A 37 18.99 -12.17 5.91
C LEU A 37 19.33 -11.66 7.32
N PRO A 38 20.42 -10.89 7.47
CA PRO A 38 20.71 -10.23 8.74
C PRO A 38 19.54 -9.34 9.20
N ARG A 39 19.22 -9.38 10.47
CA ARG A 39 18.12 -8.56 11.02
C ARG A 39 18.31 -7.05 10.85
N THR A 40 19.55 -6.62 10.70
CA THR A 40 19.91 -5.23 10.41
C THR A 40 19.63 -4.81 8.96
N MET A 41 19.50 -5.79 8.04
CA MET A 41 19.19 -5.52 6.65
C MET A 41 17.68 -5.39 6.48
N ARG A 42 17.25 -4.34 5.81
CA ARG A 42 15.85 -4.12 5.43
C ARG A 42 15.78 -3.87 3.94
N LEU A 43 15.07 -4.74 3.24
CA LEU A 43 14.78 -4.58 1.82
C LEU A 43 13.42 -3.92 1.66
N GLY A 44 13.27 -3.16 0.60
CA GLY A 44 12.03 -2.48 0.27
C GLY A 44 12.09 -1.84 -1.10
N THR A 45 11.03 -1.14 -1.44
CA THR A 45 10.84 -0.48 -2.74
C THR A 45 10.62 1.02 -2.54
N SER A 46 10.71 1.80 -3.60
CA SER A 46 10.50 3.26 -3.55
C SER A 46 9.03 3.64 -3.29
N THR A 47 8.12 2.71 -3.52
CA THR A 47 6.68 2.86 -3.25
C THR A 47 6.07 1.50 -2.95
N TRP A 48 4.85 1.48 -2.38
CA TRP A 48 4.10 0.24 -2.13
C TRP A 48 2.87 0.09 -3.02
N ASN A 49 2.48 1.10 -3.78
CA ASN A 49 1.18 1.15 -4.45
C ASN A 49 1.19 0.76 -5.92
N PHE A 50 2.14 -0.06 -6.36
CA PHE A 50 2.24 -0.48 -7.74
C PHE A 50 1.27 -1.65 -8.06
N PRO A 51 0.24 -1.44 -8.90
CA PRO A 51 -0.74 -2.49 -9.21
C PRO A 51 -0.16 -3.70 -9.94
N GLY A 52 0.93 -3.50 -10.68
CA GLY A 52 1.60 -4.54 -11.47
C GLY A 52 2.24 -5.67 -10.66
N TRP A 53 2.25 -5.57 -9.32
CA TRP A 53 2.76 -6.64 -8.45
C TRP A 53 1.71 -7.69 -8.08
N ARG A 54 0.65 -7.79 -8.85
CA ARG A 54 -0.36 -8.85 -8.70
C ARG A 54 0.29 -10.22 -8.89
N GLY A 55 0.09 -11.14 -7.94
CA GLY A 55 0.75 -12.44 -7.88
C GLY A 55 2.17 -12.43 -7.30
N ILE A 56 2.68 -11.25 -6.89
CA ILE A 56 3.99 -11.08 -6.23
C ILE A 56 3.79 -10.52 -4.82
N ILE A 57 3.23 -9.33 -4.71
CA ILE A 57 2.90 -8.66 -3.43
C ILE A 57 1.40 -8.77 -3.15
N TRP A 58 0.58 -8.52 -4.17
CA TRP A 58 -0.89 -8.64 -4.10
C TRP A 58 -1.31 -10.02 -4.61
N SER A 59 -2.25 -10.67 -3.93
CA SER A 59 -2.82 -11.92 -4.44
C SER A 59 -3.51 -11.69 -5.78
N ARG A 60 -3.67 -12.76 -6.58
CA ARG A 60 -4.31 -12.68 -7.89
C ARG A 60 -5.74 -12.17 -7.83
N GLY A 61 -6.48 -12.49 -6.76
CA GLY A 61 -7.85 -12.04 -6.51
C GLY A 61 -7.96 -10.75 -5.72
N SER A 62 -6.84 -10.06 -5.44
CA SER A 62 -6.86 -8.83 -4.65
C SER A 62 -7.55 -7.69 -5.38
N GLY A 63 -8.35 -6.91 -4.67
CA GLY A 63 -8.69 -5.55 -5.07
C GLY A 63 -7.46 -4.67 -5.12
N LEU A 64 -7.45 -3.66 -5.98
CA LEU A 64 -6.32 -2.74 -6.15
C LEU A 64 -6.70 -1.28 -5.93
N THR A 65 -7.98 -1.00 -5.68
CA THR A 65 -8.43 0.34 -5.35
C THR A 65 -7.90 0.77 -3.98
N GLY A 66 -7.44 1.99 -3.88
CA GLY A 66 -6.93 2.54 -2.63
C GLY A 66 -5.59 1.95 -2.17
N LEU A 67 -4.79 1.34 -3.05
CA LEU A 67 -3.45 0.82 -2.70
C LEU A 67 -2.58 1.89 -2.03
N ALA A 68 -2.64 3.14 -2.51
CA ALA A 68 -1.86 4.23 -1.96
C ALA A 68 -2.20 4.53 -0.50
N GLU A 69 -3.46 4.35 -0.11
CA GLU A 69 -3.94 4.66 1.24
C GLU A 69 -3.90 3.44 2.15
N ASN A 70 -4.21 2.24 1.64
CA ASN A 70 -4.47 1.05 2.44
C ASN A 70 -3.62 -0.17 2.07
N GLY A 71 -2.69 -0.05 1.13
CA GLY A 71 -1.89 -1.17 0.64
C GLY A 71 -0.77 -1.63 1.56
N LEU A 72 -0.34 -0.80 2.52
CA LEU A 72 0.81 -1.10 3.37
C LEU A 72 0.63 -2.33 4.24
N THR A 73 -0.58 -2.59 4.73
CA THR A 73 -0.87 -3.79 5.52
C THR A 73 -0.52 -5.06 4.73
N ALA A 74 -0.97 -5.15 3.48
CA ALA A 74 -0.68 -6.29 2.62
C ALA A 74 0.79 -6.31 2.16
N TYR A 75 1.37 -5.16 1.81
CA TYR A 75 2.77 -5.03 1.46
C TYR A 75 3.69 -5.56 2.55
N SER A 76 3.46 -5.19 3.79
CA SER A 76 4.27 -5.59 4.94
C SER A 76 4.16 -7.08 5.32
N LYS A 77 3.20 -7.81 4.73
CA LYS A 77 3.12 -9.28 4.89
C LYS A 77 4.17 -10.04 4.09
N ASN A 78 4.81 -9.40 3.11
CA ASN A 78 5.95 -10.01 2.44
C ASN A 78 7.16 -10.01 3.40
N PRO A 79 7.74 -11.18 3.73
CA PRO A 79 8.78 -11.28 4.75
C PRO A 79 10.10 -10.61 4.37
N LEU A 80 10.34 -10.33 3.09
CA LEU A 80 11.51 -9.58 2.63
C LEU A 80 11.33 -8.06 2.77
N LEU A 81 10.09 -7.56 2.72
CA LEU A 81 9.79 -6.15 2.63
C LEU A 81 9.57 -5.55 4.03
N ARG A 82 10.63 -5.03 4.63
CA ARG A 82 10.66 -4.47 5.97
C ARG A 82 10.87 -2.96 5.99
N THR A 83 10.92 -2.34 4.81
CA THR A 83 11.02 -0.89 4.62
C THR A 83 10.35 -0.49 3.33
N VAL A 84 10.07 0.79 3.20
CA VAL A 84 9.55 1.38 1.96
C VAL A 84 9.90 2.86 1.87
N GLY A 85 10.08 3.34 0.66
CA GLY A 85 10.22 4.75 0.36
C GLY A 85 8.89 5.49 0.42
N LEU A 86 8.91 6.71 0.92
CA LEU A 86 7.76 7.62 0.97
C LEU A 86 8.07 8.88 0.15
N ASP A 87 8.12 8.70 -1.17
CA ASP A 87 8.47 9.75 -2.12
C ASP A 87 7.36 10.80 -2.29
N ARG A 88 6.09 10.45 -2.00
CA ARG A 88 4.97 11.40 -2.04
C ARG A 88 5.23 12.67 -1.24
N ASN A 89 5.92 12.54 -0.11
CA ASN A 89 6.24 13.66 0.77
C ASN A 89 7.13 14.70 0.10
N PHE A 90 7.93 14.29 -0.88
CA PHE A 90 8.78 15.22 -1.66
C PHE A 90 7.94 16.17 -2.51
N TYR A 91 6.91 15.65 -3.19
CA TYR A 91 6.08 16.45 -4.10
C TYR A 91 5.02 17.28 -3.37
N ARG A 92 4.52 16.76 -2.27
CA ARG A 92 3.53 17.40 -1.41
C ARG A 92 3.72 16.95 0.03
N ALA A 93 4.04 17.88 0.92
CA ALA A 93 4.21 17.57 2.33
C ALA A 93 2.97 16.86 2.90
N LEU A 94 3.19 15.72 3.52
CA LEU A 94 2.15 14.92 4.14
C LEU A 94 1.84 15.48 5.54
N THR A 95 0.58 15.32 5.96
CA THR A 95 0.15 15.72 7.30
C THR A 95 0.52 14.66 8.33
N THR A 96 0.51 15.05 9.61
CA THR A 96 0.67 14.10 10.73
C THR A 96 -0.35 12.95 10.65
N ALA A 97 -1.58 13.22 10.22
CA ALA A 97 -2.61 12.20 10.07
C ALA A 97 -2.25 11.15 9.00
N HIS A 98 -1.63 11.57 7.88
CA HIS A 98 -1.13 10.62 6.87
C HIS A 98 -0.04 9.71 7.43
N PHE A 99 0.93 10.28 8.15
CA PHE A 99 2.00 9.48 8.77
C PHE A 99 1.44 8.50 9.81
N ALA A 100 0.51 8.93 10.64
CA ALA A 100 -0.14 8.07 11.63
C ALA A 100 -0.91 6.92 10.95
N HIS A 101 -1.64 7.21 9.87
CA HIS A 101 -2.37 6.21 9.10
C HIS A 101 -1.44 5.17 8.47
N TYR A 102 -0.32 5.58 7.91
CA TYR A 102 0.66 4.64 7.34
C TYR A 102 1.36 3.81 8.42
N ALA A 103 1.75 4.43 9.52
CA ALA A 103 2.39 3.73 10.63
C ALA A 103 1.48 2.67 11.25
N ALA A 104 0.17 2.93 11.33
CA ALA A 104 -0.81 1.98 11.88
C ALA A 104 -0.99 0.70 11.03
N GLN A 105 -0.57 0.71 9.77
CA GLN A 105 -0.74 -0.42 8.84
C GLN A 105 0.40 -1.43 8.89
N VAL A 106 1.52 -1.12 9.53
CA VAL A 106 2.76 -1.91 9.47
C VAL A 106 3.23 -2.35 10.85
N PRO A 107 4.04 -3.42 10.94
CA PRO A 107 4.63 -3.84 12.21
C PRO A 107 5.54 -2.77 12.82
N GLU A 108 5.75 -2.84 14.14
CA GLU A 108 6.56 -1.89 14.90
C GLU A 108 8.02 -1.79 14.41
N ASP A 109 8.59 -2.89 13.91
CA ASP A 109 9.97 -2.93 13.39
C ASP A 109 10.10 -2.52 11.92
N PHE A 110 8.99 -2.22 11.24
CA PHE A 110 8.98 -1.67 9.88
C PHE A 110 9.53 -0.23 9.88
N ARG A 111 10.24 0.15 8.82
CA ARG A 111 10.83 1.49 8.69
C ARG A 111 10.43 2.14 7.38
N PHE A 112 10.27 3.46 7.43
CA PHE A 112 10.03 4.29 6.26
C PHE A 112 11.29 5.09 5.93
N ILE A 113 11.60 5.23 4.64
CA ILE A 113 12.56 6.20 4.15
C ILE A 113 11.76 7.38 3.62
N VAL A 114 11.68 8.43 4.41
CA VAL A 114 10.88 9.61 4.09
C VAL A 114 11.74 10.62 3.35
N LYS A 115 11.34 10.94 2.10
CA LYS A 115 11.98 12.01 1.34
C LYS A 115 11.47 13.36 1.86
N ALA A 116 12.41 14.26 2.19
CA ALA A 116 12.04 15.59 2.65
C ALA A 116 11.27 16.37 1.58
N PRO A 117 10.33 17.26 1.94
CA PRO A 117 9.57 18.05 0.98
C PRO A 117 10.49 18.91 0.11
N ARG A 118 10.17 19.03 -1.18
CA ARG A 118 10.90 19.87 -2.13
C ARG A 118 11.03 21.31 -1.63
N GLU A 119 10.00 21.85 -1.03
CA GLU A 119 9.98 23.20 -0.45
C GLU A 119 11.09 23.45 0.56
N VAL A 120 11.62 22.40 1.19
CA VAL A 120 12.69 22.47 2.17
C VAL A 120 14.05 22.21 1.54
N THR A 121 14.11 21.35 0.51
CA THR A 121 15.35 20.83 -0.05
C THR A 121 15.79 21.50 -1.34
N ASP A 122 14.87 22.14 -2.07
CA ASP A 122 15.17 22.81 -3.34
C ASP A 122 15.37 24.32 -3.11
N PRO A 123 16.63 24.84 -3.24
CA PRO A 123 16.92 26.24 -3.05
C PRO A 123 16.26 27.15 -4.12
N TYR A 124 15.97 26.61 -5.30
CA TYR A 124 15.45 27.40 -6.43
C TYR A 124 13.94 27.66 -6.34
N GLU A 125 13.16 26.83 -5.66
CA GLU A 125 11.73 27.08 -5.47
C GLU A 125 11.40 28.27 -4.55
N ARG A 126 12.40 28.80 -3.81
CA ARG A 126 12.20 29.94 -2.92
C ARG A 126 12.22 31.30 -3.64
N GLU A 127 12.83 31.37 -4.83
CA GLU A 127 12.98 32.65 -5.55
C GLU A 127 11.74 32.99 -6.39
N ASP A 128 10.95 32.02 -6.83
CA ASP A 128 9.76 32.22 -7.68
C ASP A 128 8.49 32.59 -6.93
N ARG A 129 8.54 32.74 -5.60
CA ARG A 129 7.38 33.08 -4.74
C ARG A 129 7.39 34.53 -4.22
N LYS A 130 8.02 35.48 -4.95
CA LYS A 130 7.94 36.91 -4.64
C LYS A 130 6.97 37.64 -5.55
#